data_4770234d5f67dd8fd068d9bfa4e40069
#
_entry.id   4770234d5f67dd8fd068d9bfa4e40069
#
_cell.length_a   1.000
_cell.length_b   1.000
_cell.length_c   1.000
_cell.angle_alpha   90.00
_cell.angle_beta   90.00
_cell.angle_gamma   90.00
#
_symmetry.space_group_name_H-M   'P 1'
#
loop_
_entity.id
_entity.type
_entity.pdbx_description
1 polymer ?
#
loop_
_entity_poly.entity_id
_entity_poly.type
_entity_poly.pdbx_seq_one_letter_code
_entity_poly.pdbx_strand_id
1 'polypeptide(L)'
;MKIGFIGLGNVGGKLANSLLRNKFDLTVRDVEKNLTNDFKSKGAKVSKSAKELAEQTDLIITCLPSPEICAEVMESDDGIINGLSKNKIWLEMSTTDESEVKRLGKLVMDKKAIPMDGPVSGGCHRAATGNIAIFVGGERNSFEKILPVLSIMGRKILHTGELGTASVLKVITNYLASVHLAALGEAWTVAKKSNLDLIKTYKGIAASSGNSFVHETESQVILNGSYTVSYTHLTLPTKA
;
A
#
# COMPACT_ATOMS: atom_id res chain seq x y z
N MET A 1 -14.86 -10.96 -12.05
CA MET A 1 -13.82 -11.27 -11.06
C MET A 1 -14.32 -10.86 -9.70
N LYS A 2 -14.38 -11.78 -8.76
CA LYS A 2 -14.75 -11.52 -7.36
C LYS A 2 -13.48 -11.15 -6.60
N ILE A 3 -13.52 -10.08 -5.82
CA ILE A 3 -12.36 -9.54 -5.14
C ILE A 3 -12.51 -9.70 -3.63
N GLY A 4 -11.50 -10.25 -2.99
CA GLY A 4 -11.34 -10.28 -1.54
C GLY A 4 -10.32 -9.22 -1.13
N PHE A 5 -10.61 -8.44 -0.09
CA PHE A 5 -9.70 -7.44 0.44
C PHE A 5 -9.53 -7.58 1.96
N ILE A 6 -8.31 -7.79 2.40
CA ILE A 6 -7.97 -7.96 3.82
C ILE A 6 -7.06 -6.82 4.26
N GLY A 7 -7.45 -6.15 5.35
CA GLY A 7 -6.79 -4.96 5.87
C GLY A 7 -7.44 -3.66 5.37
N LEU A 8 -8.33 -3.11 6.19
CA LEU A 8 -9.14 -1.91 5.87
C LEU A 8 -8.65 -0.66 6.60
N GLY A 9 -7.40 -0.65 7.01
CA GLY A 9 -6.77 0.48 7.68
C GLY A 9 -6.62 1.71 6.77
N ASN A 10 -5.71 2.63 7.16
CA ASN A 10 -5.58 3.95 6.53
C ASN A 10 -5.37 3.94 5.01
N VAL A 11 -4.66 2.98 4.47
CA VAL A 11 -4.42 2.82 3.03
C VAL A 11 -5.39 1.81 2.44
N GLY A 12 -5.43 0.59 2.98
CA GLY A 12 -6.23 -0.51 2.44
C GLY A 12 -7.72 -0.17 2.35
N GLY A 13 -8.28 0.47 3.37
CA GLY A 13 -9.68 0.91 3.35
C GLY A 13 -10.00 1.90 2.23
N LYS A 14 -9.04 2.76 1.85
CA LYS A 14 -9.23 3.70 0.73
C LYS A 14 -9.15 3.01 -0.63
N LEU A 15 -8.23 2.06 -0.78
CA LEU A 15 -8.13 1.23 -1.99
C LEU A 15 -9.38 0.35 -2.16
N ALA A 16 -9.79 -0.35 -1.11
CA ALA A 16 -11.00 -1.17 -1.11
C ALA A 16 -12.27 -0.34 -1.40
N ASN A 17 -12.37 0.88 -0.84
CA ASN A 17 -13.48 1.78 -1.11
C ASN A 17 -13.50 2.26 -2.57
N SER A 18 -12.34 2.41 -3.22
CA SER A 18 -12.28 2.72 -4.65
C SER A 18 -12.87 1.59 -5.50
N LEU A 19 -12.59 0.33 -5.14
CA LEU A 19 -13.19 -0.84 -5.79
C LEU A 19 -14.71 -0.88 -5.59
N LEU A 20 -15.16 -0.66 -4.37
CA LEU A 20 -16.59 -0.69 -4.04
C LEU A 20 -17.38 0.40 -4.78
N ARG A 21 -16.86 1.63 -4.83
CA ARG A 21 -17.46 2.75 -5.58
C ARG A 21 -17.57 2.47 -7.08
N ASN A 22 -16.65 1.66 -7.62
CA ASN A 22 -16.66 1.23 -9.01
C ASN A 22 -17.40 -0.11 -9.23
N LYS A 23 -18.24 -0.52 -8.25
CA LYS A 23 -19.18 -1.63 -8.35
C LYS A 23 -18.53 -3.01 -8.57
N PHE A 24 -17.30 -3.21 -8.10
CA PHE A 24 -16.72 -4.56 -8.05
C PHE A 24 -17.42 -5.41 -6.99
N ASP A 25 -17.57 -6.71 -7.27
CA ASP A 25 -18.06 -7.69 -6.27
C ASP A 25 -16.96 -7.88 -5.21
N LEU A 26 -17.11 -7.16 -4.09
CA LEU A 26 -16.08 -7.02 -3.06
C LEU A 26 -16.51 -7.75 -1.78
N THR A 27 -15.65 -8.64 -1.31
CA THR A 27 -15.71 -9.25 0.01
C THR A 27 -14.55 -8.71 0.85
N VAL A 28 -14.83 -8.20 2.04
CA VAL A 28 -13.83 -7.59 2.91
C VAL A 28 -13.64 -8.34 4.20
N ARG A 29 -12.46 -8.20 4.79
CA ARG A 29 -12.14 -8.67 6.13
C ARG A 29 -11.16 -7.72 6.82
N ASP A 30 -11.40 -7.49 8.10
CA ASP A 30 -10.50 -6.81 9.02
C ASP A 30 -10.74 -7.36 10.44
N VAL A 31 -9.77 -7.22 11.33
CA VAL A 31 -9.93 -7.54 12.76
C VAL A 31 -10.84 -6.51 13.45
N GLU A 32 -10.84 -5.27 12.97
CA GLU A 32 -11.65 -4.17 13.47
C GLU A 32 -13.08 -4.25 12.91
N LYS A 33 -14.02 -4.67 13.75
CA LYS A 33 -15.44 -4.85 13.35
C LYS A 33 -16.09 -3.56 12.84
N ASN A 34 -15.68 -2.39 13.36
CA ASN A 34 -16.24 -1.13 12.90
C ASN A 34 -15.92 -0.86 11.42
N LEU A 35 -14.70 -1.21 10.98
CA LEU A 35 -14.29 -1.06 9.58
C LEU A 35 -15.10 -1.99 8.67
N THR A 36 -15.23 -3.26 9.04
CA THR A 36 -16.02 -4.22 8.25
C THR A 36 -17.51 -3.85 8.21
N ASN A 37 -18.07 -3.32 9.30
CA ASN A 37 -19.47 -2.87 9.35
C ASN A 37 -19.71 -1.65 8.44
N ASP A 38 -18.75 -0.70 8.38
CA ASP A 38 -18.82 0.42 7.47
C ASP A 38 -18.87 -0.05 6.00
N PHE A 39 -17.99 -0.98 5.63
CA PHE A 39 -17.99 -1.57 4.29
C PHE A 39 -19.28 -2.35 3.98
N LYS A 40 -19.79 -3.10 4.96
CA LYS A 40 -21.07 -3.83 4.85
C LYS A 40 -22.23 -2.88 4.58
N SER A 41 -22.29 -1.75 5.29
CA SER A 41 -23.35 -0.73 5.09
C SER A 41 -23.30 -0.11 3.69
N LYS A 42 -22.14 -0.13 3.03
CA LYS A 42 -21.92 0.36 1.67
C LYS A 42 -22.11 -0.73 0.60
N GLY A 43 -22.48 -1.95 0.99
CA GLY A 43 -22.82 -3.04 0.07
C GLY A 43 -21.71 -4.07 -0.17
N ALA A 44 -20.58 -4.01 0.53
CA ALA A 44 -19.58 -5.06 0.49
C ALA A 44 -20.04 -6.29 1.29
N LYS A 45 -19.60 -7.47 0.88
CA LYS A 45 -19.73 -8.70 1.67
C LYS A 45 -18.65 -8.72 2.76
N VAL A 46 -18.92 -9.36 3.88
CA VAL A 46 -17.96 -9.53 4.98
C VAL A 46 -17.72 -11.01 5.22
N SER A 47 -16.47 -11.43 5.18
CA SER A 47 -16.06 -12.80 5.48
C SER A 47 -15.76 -13.00 6.95
N LYS A 48 -15.99 -14.21 7.45
CA LYS A 48 -15.70 -14.62 8.83
C LYS A 48 -14.23 -14.94 9.05
N SER A 49 -13.53 -15.46 8.03
CA SER A 49 -12.11 -15.79 8.09
C SER A 49 -11.38 -15.42 6.79
N ALA A 50 -10.07 -15.38 6.82
CA ALA A 50 -9.24 -15.15 5.65
C ALA A 50 -9.36 -16.33 4.65
N LYS A 51 -9.46 -17.55 5.17
CA LYS A 51 -9.74 -18.76 4.40
C LYS A 51 -11.06 -18.66 3.64
N GLU A 52 -12.16 -18.34 4.32
CA GLU A 52 -13.49 -18.20 3.69
C GLU A 52 -13.45 -17.12 2.58
N LEU A 53 -12.80 -15.99 2.83
CA LEU A 53 -12.63 -14.95 1.82
C LEU A 53 -11.88 -15.48 0.60
N ALA A 54 -10.77 -16.20 0.81
CA ALA A 54 -9.99 -16.78 -0.28
C ALA A 54 -10.76 -17.85 -1.06
N GLU A 55 -11.60 -18.65 -0.38
CA GLU A 55 -12.47 -19.63 -1.05
C GLU A 55 -13.49 -19.00 -2.00
N GLN A 56 -14.05 -17.84 -1.61
CA GLN A 56 -15.16 -17.18 -2.32
C GLN A 56 -14.72 -16.20 -3.42
N THR A 57 -13.43 -15.89 -3.51
CA THR A 57 -12.91 -14.82 -4.39
C THR A 57 -11.85 -15.33 -5.36
N ASP A 58 -11.64 -14.59 -6.47
CA ASP A 58 -10.69 -14.91 -7.52
C ASP A 58 -9.37 -14.18 -7.33
N LEU A 59 -9.44 -12.94 -6.81
CA LEU A 59 -8.30 -12.07 -6.48
C LEU A 59 -8.37 -11.74 -5.00
N ILE A 60 -7.34 -12.10 -4.25
CA ILE A 60 -7.20 -11.83 -2.83
C ILE A 60 -6.14 -10.75 -2.66
N ILE A 61 -6.52 -9.61 -2.11
CA ILE A 61 -5.64 -8.48 -1.85
C ILE A 61 -5.39 -8.36 -0.36
N THR A 62 -4.12 -8.28 0.04
CA THR A 62 -3.70 -8.01 1.41
C THR A 62 -3.05 -6.63 1.50
N CYS A 63 -3.42 -5.83 2.52
CA CYS A 63 -2.82 -4.53 2.79
C CYS A 63 -2.72 -4.35 4.31
N LEU A 64 -1.68 -4.89 4.90
CA LEU A 64 -1.51 -5.16 6.32
C LEU A 64 -0.35 -4.31 6.92
N PRO A 65 -0.31 -4.15 8.25
CA PRO A 65 0.64 -3.22 8.87
C PRO A 65 2.08 -3.73 8.95
N SER A 66 2.32 -5.04 8.91
CA SER A 66 3.67 -5.60 9.01
C SER A 66 3.79 -6.95 8.31
N PRO A 67 5.03 -7.40 7.99
CA PRO A 67 5.29 -8.72 7.43
C PRO A 67 4.80 -9.86 8.32
N GLU A 68 4.93 -9.73 9.65
CA GLU A 68 4.50 -10.75 10.62
C GLU A 68 2.99 -10.95 10.58
N ILE A 69 2.22 -9.85 10.53
CA ILE A 69 0.76 -9.91 10.40
C ILE A 69 0.36 -10.47 9.04
N CYS A 70 1.13 -10.18 7.99
CA CYS A 70 0.89 -10.79 6.69
C CYS A 70 1.09 -12.31 6.75
N ALA A 71 2.19 -12.78 7.35
CA ALA A 71 2.46 -14.20 7.54
C ALA A 71 1.34 -14.87 8.35
N GLU A 72 0.89 -14.27 9.45
CA GLU A 72 -0.21 -14.80 10.26
C GLU A 72 -1.51 -14.94 9.45
N VAL A 73 -1.90 -13.90 8.72
CA VAL A 73 -3.12 -13.90 7.87
C VAL A 73 -3.00 -14.93 6.73
N MET A 74 -1.81 -15.19 6.24
CA MET A 74 -1.57 -16.18 5.19
C MET A 74 -1.57 -17.61 5.72
N GLU A 75 -0.89 -17.90 6.85
CA GLU A 75 -0.48 -19.24 7.25
C GLU A 75 -1.30 -19.85 8.41
N SER A 76 -2.08 -19.05 9.14
CA SER A 76 -2.94 -19.56 10.23
C SER A 76 -3.93 -20.62 9.73
N ASP A 77 -4.52 -21.42 10.64
CA ASP A 77 -5.52 -22.46 10.29
C ASP A 77 -6.66 -21.93 9.45
N ASP A 78 -7.11 -20.70 9.75
CA ASP A 78 -8.14 -19.96 9.00
C ASP A 78 -7.52 -18.95 8.01
N GLY A 79 -6.25 -19.13 7.66
CA GLY A 79 -5.47 -18.26 6.78
C GLY A 79 -5.78 -18.45 5.29
N ILE A 80 -5.32 -17.49 4.50
CA ILE A 80 -5.55 -17.41 3.05
C ILE A 80 -5.11 -18.71 2.34
N ILE A 81 -3.93 -19.26 2.69
CA ILE A 81 -3.34 -20.44 2.04
C ILE A 81 -4.29 -21.63 2.07
N ASN A 82 -5.07 -21.78 3.14
CA ASN A 82 -6.01 -22.87 3.31
C ASN A 82 -7.33 -22.71 2.53
N GLY A 83 -7.57 -21.52 1.96
CA GLY A 83 -8.70 -21.23 1.05
C GLY A 83 -8.29 -21.06 -0.42
N LEU A 84 -6.98 -21.07 -0.70
CA LEU A 84 -6.48 -20.93 -2.07
C LEU A 84 -6.72 -22.18 -2.90
N SER A 85 -6.97 -21.96 -4.19
CA SER A 85 -7.06 -23.01 -5.21
C SER A 85 -6.47 -22.54 -6.54
N LYS A 86 -6.36 -23.44 -7.50
CA LYS A 86 -5.78 -23.21 -8.82
C LYS A 86 -6.33 -21.94 -9.47
N ASN A 87 -5.44 -21.15 -10.06
CA ASN A 87 -5.69 -19.92 -10.82
C ASN A 87 -6.21 -18.71 -10.01
N LYS A 88 -6.37 -18.81 -8.69
CA LYS A 88 -6.61 -17.65 -7.84
C LYS A 88 -5.34 -16.80 -7.79
N ILE A 89 -5.50 -15.50 -7.60
CA ILE A 89 -4.38 -14.56 -7.51
C ILE A 89 -4.33 -14.02 -6.09
N TRP A 90 -3.16 -14.05 -5.46
CA TRP A 90 -2.87 -13.30 -4.26
C TRP A 90 -2.02 -12.09 -4.63
N LEU A 91 -2.46 -10.89 -4.27
CA LEU A 91 -1.78 -9.63 -4.47
C LEU A 91 -1.43 -9.01 -3.12
N GLU A 92 -0.14 -9.02 -2.76
CA GLU A 92 0.37 -8.41 -1.54
C GLU A 92 0.65 -6.93 -1.75
N MET A 93 -0.14 -6.06 -1.12
CA MET A 93 -0.01 -4.61 -1.25
C MET A 93 0.59 -3.93 -0.02
N SER A 94 0.94 -4.69 1.01
CA SER A 94 1.65 -4.18 2.20
C SER A 94 3.08 -3.75 1.85
N THR A 95 3.70 -2.98 2.72
CA THR A 95 5.15 -2.78 2.65
C THR A 95 5.84 -3.93 3.38
N THR A 96 6.46 -4.81 2.64
CA THR A 96 7.17 -5.98 3.17
C THR A 96 8.48 -6.20 2.41
N ASP A 97 9.35 -7.04 2.93
CA ASP A 97 10.61 -7.37 2.26
C ASP A 97 10.44 -8.44 1.17
N GLU A 98 11.41 -8.48 0.27
CA GLU A 98 11.41 -9.39 -0.87
C GLU A 98 11.44 -10.85 -0.44
N SER A 99 12.22 -11.20 0.60
CA SER A 99 12.41 -12.58 1.04
C SER A 99 11.10 -13.17 1.58
N GLU A 100 10.36 -12.38 2.35
CA GLU A 100 9.06 -12.81 2.89
C GLU A 100 8.00 -12.93 1.80
N VAL A 101 7.94 -11.99 0.86
CA VAL A 101 7.04 -12.09 -0.31
C VAL A 101 7.31 -13.36 -1.12
N LYS A 102 8.59 -13.67 -1.38
CA LYS A 102 8.97 -14.88 -2.09
C LYS A 102 8.66 -16.16 -1.30
N ARG A 103 8.88 -16.14 0.02
CA ARG A 103 8.55 -17.24 0.91
C ARG A 103 7.06 -17.57 0.89
N LEU A 104 6.22 -16.58 1.13
CA LEU A 104 4.77 -16.73 1.07
C LEU A 104 4.28 -17.06 -0.35
N GLY A 105 4.91 -16.46 -1.36
CA GLY A 105 4.61 -16.74 -2.76
C GLY A 105 4.84 -18.20 -3.14
N LYS A 106 5.86 -18.86 -2.58
CA LYS A 106 6.06 -20.30 -2.77
C LYS A 106 4.89 -21.12 -2.22
N LEU A 107 4.40 -20.81 -1.03
CA LEU A 107 3.22 -21.47 -0.45
C LEU A 107 1.96 -21.28 -1.30
N VAL A 108 1.80 -20.07 -1.90
CA VAL A 108 0.72 -19.78 -2.83
C VAL A 108 0.84 -20.63 -4.11
N MET A 109 2.03 -20.75 -4.67
CA MET A 109 2.30 -21.58 -5.86
C MET A 109 2.08 -23.07 -5.59
N ASP A 110 2.34 -23.57 -4.38
CA ASP A 110 2.07 -24.95 -3.98
C ASP A 110 0.56 -25.28 -4.03
N LYS A 111 -0.30 -24.26 -3.86
CA LYS A 111 -1.76 -24.35 -4.08
C LYS A 111 -2.19 -24.17 -5.54
N LYS A 112 -1.23 -24.07 -6.48
CA LYS A 112 -1.46 -23.76 -7.91
C LYS A 112 -2.14 -22.40 -8.11
N ALA A 113 -2.02 -21.51 -7.14
CA ALA A 113 -2.41 -20.10 -7.21
C ALA A 113 -1.23 -19.22 -7.64
N ILE A 114 -1.48 -17.97 -7.91
CA ILE A 114 -0.52 -17.05 -8.51
C ILE A 114 -0.19 -15.95 -7.50
N PRO A 115 1.04 -15.86 -7.00
CA PRO A 115 1.47 -14.78 -6.13
C PRO A 115 1.89 -13.55 -6.94
N MET A 116 1.57 -12.37 -6.43
CA MET A 116 2.02 -11.08 -6.93
C MET A 116 2.29 -10.13 -5.76
N ASP A 117 3.26 -9.26 -5.89
CA ASP A 117 3.45 -8.14 -4.97
C ASP A 117 3.04 -6.82 -5.63
N GLY A 118 2.36 -5.97 -4.87
CA GLY A 118 1.73 -4.76 -5.39
C GLY A 118 1.80 -3.57 -4.43
N PRO A 119 2.96 -3.25 -3.80
CA PRO A 119 3.05 -2.16 -2.86
C PRO A 119 2.73 -0.80 -3.50
N VAL A 120 2.21 0.10 -2.68
CA VAL A 120 1.76 1.41 -3.12
C VAL A 120 2.67 2.54 -2.63
N SER A 121 2.72 3.64 -3.39
CA SER A 121 3.51 4.83 -3.06
C SER A 121 2.74 6.12 -3.38
N GLY A 122 2.76 7.09 -2.44
CA GLY A 122 2.09 8.39 -2.59
C GLY A 122 1.18 8.79 -1.43
N GLY A 123 1.12 7.97 -0.37
CA GLY A 123 0.41 8.28 0.87
C GLY A 123 -1.11 8.10 0.83
N CYS A 124 -1.73 8.22 2.00
CA CYS A 124 -3.16 7.97 2.21
C CYS A 124 -4.08 8.90 1.40
N HIS A 125 -3.69 10.16 1.22
CA HIS A 125 -4.50 11.12 0.46
C HIS A 125 -4.65 10.70 -1.00
N ARG A 126 -3.57 10.25 -1.64
CA ARG A 126 -3.59 9.77 -3.03
C ARG A 126 -4.32 8.44 -3.17
N ALA A 127 -4.24 7.57 -2.16
CA ALA A 127 -5.03 6.34 -2.13
C ALA A 127 -6.55 6.62 -2.12
N ALA A 128 -6.99 7.66 -1.39
CA ALA A 128 -8.39 8.05 -1.31
C ALA A 128 -8.98 8.53 -2.65
N THR A 129 -8.14 9.13 -3.49
CA THR A 129 -8.53 9.72 -4.79
C THR A 129 -8.22 8.82 -5.99
N GLY A 130 -7.68 7.61 -5.76
CA GLY A 130 -7.23 6.72 -6.84
C GLY A 130 -6.00 7.26 -7.59
N ASN A 131 -5.25 8.18 -7.01
CA ASN A 131 -4.07 8.82 -7.63
C ASN A 131 -2.74 8.30 -7.06
N ILE A 132 -2.77 7.13 -6.44
CA ILE A 132 -1.58 6.49 -5.88
C ILE A 132 -0.78 5.76 -6.97
N ALA A 133 0.53 5.61 -6.77
CA ALA A 133 1.34 4.74 -7.61
C ALA A 133 1.30 3.31 -7.06
N ILE A 134 1.22 2.32 -7.95
CA ILE A 134 1.24 0.89 -7.64
C ILE A 134 2.40 0.28 -8.42
N PHE A 135 3.34 -0.33 -7.73
CA PHE A 135 4.39 -1.14 -8.35
C PHE A 135 3.95 -2.59 -8.30
N VAL A 136 4.11 -3.35 -9.37
CA VAL A 136 3.60 -4.73 -9.40
C VAL A 136 4.68 -5.68 -9.90
N GLY A 137 5.05 -6.65 -9.06
CA GLY A 137 5.90 -7.77 -9.41
C GLY A 137 5.10 -9.06 -9.54
N GLY A 138 5.51 -9.93 -10.44
CA GLY A 138 4.87 -11.21 -10.72
C GLY A 138 4.68 -11.48 -12.19
N GLU A 139 3.99 -12.56 -12.51
CA GLU A 139 3.76 -13.01 -13.88
C GLU A 139 3.04 -11.95 -14.74
N ARG A 140 3.57 -11.68 -15.92
CA ARG A 140 3.06 -10.65 -16.82
C ARG A 140 1.59 -10.86 -17.23
N ASN A 141 1.21 -12.09 -17.57
CA ASN A 141 -0.16 -12.39 -17.97
C ASN A 141 -1.15 -12.15 -16.83
N SER A 142 -0.76 -12.48 -15.61
CA SER A 142 -1.56 -12.25 -14.41
C SER A 142 -1.66 -10.77 -14.07
N PHE A 143 -0.57 -10.00 -14.27
CA PHE A 143 -0.61 -8.55 -14.18
C PHE A 143 -1.64 -7.93 -15.14
N GLU A 144 -1.62 -8.33 -16.41
CA GLU A 144 -2.57 -7.84 -17.43
C GLU A 144 -4.02 -8.19 -17.07
N LYS A 145 -4.25 -9.39 -16.54
CA LYS A 145 -5.57 -9.84 -16.08
C LYS A 145 -6.15 -8.97 -14.95
N ILE A 146 -5.32 -8.49 -14.02
CA ILE A 146 -5.76 -7.67 -12.88
C ILE A 146 -5.61 -6.15 -13.14
N LEU A 147 -5.03 -5.75 -14.28
CA LEU A 147 -4.82 -4.34 -14.61
C LEU A 147 -6.10 -3.49 -14.52
N PRO A 148 -7.31 -3.96 -14.92
CA PRO A 148 -8.54 -3.22 -14.73
C PRO A 148 -8.85 -2.93 -13.25
N VAL A 149 -8.51 -3.85 -12.33
CA VAL A 149 -8.69 -3.67 -10.89
C VAL A 149 -7.67 -2.66 -10.35
N LEU A 150 -6.41 -2.80 -10.75
CA LEU A 150 -5.34 -1.88 -10.36
C LEU A 150 -5.62 -0.44 -10.80
N SER A 151 -6.16 -0.26 -12.02
CA SER A 151 -6.47 1.07 -12.61
C SER A 151 -7.56 1.83 -11.86
N ILE A 152 -8.38 1.14 -11.08
CA ILE A 152 -9.38 1.77 -10.19
C ILE A 152 -8.73 2.22 -8.87
N MET A 153 -7.73 1.50 -8.40
CA MET A 153 -7.05 1.81 -7.15
C MET A 153 -5.94 2.84 -7.32
N GLY A 154 -5.24 2.86 -8.46
CA GLY A 154 -4.10 3.73 -8.71
C GLY A 154 -4.03 4.28 -10.12
N ARG A 155 -3.32 5.40 -10.28
CA ARG A 155 -3.18 6.09 -11.58
C ARG A 155 -1.87 5.73 -12.29
N LYS A 156 -0.79 5.54 -11.53
CA LYS A 156 0.53 5.15 -12.07
C LYS A 156 0.78 3.69 -11.71
N ILE A 157 0.70 2.82 -12.68
CA ILE A 157 0.88 1.38 -12.48
C ILE A 157 2.11 0.94 -13.26
N LEU A 158 3.07 0.34 -12.57
CA LEU A 158 4.33 -0.10 -13.16
C LEU A 158 4.51 -1.59 -12.87
N HIS A 159 4.57 -2.40 -13.93
CA HIS A 159 5.05 -3.79 -13.81
C HIS A 159 6.57 -3.80 -13.72
N THR A 160 7.10 -4.32 -12.61
CA THR A 160 8.52 -4.24 -12.26
C THR A 160 9.33 -5.48 -12.63
N GLY A 161 8.65 -6.57 -13.01
CA GLY A 161 9.29 -7.84 -13.31
C GLY A 161 8.76 -8.98 -12.46
N GLU A 162 9.65 -9.85 -11.98
CA GLU A 162 9.30 -11.02 -11.19
C GLU A 162 8.77 -10.68 -9.80
N LEU A 163 8.19 -11.68 -9.13
CA LEU A 163 7.71 -11.57 -7.74
C LEU A 163 8.82 -11.06 -6.81
N GLY A 164 8.48 -10.06 -6.00
CA GLY A 164 9.37 -9.41 -5.04
C GLY A 164 10.06 -8.15 -5.58
N THR A 165 10.12 -7.96 -6.91
CA THR A 165 10.79 -6.77 -7.49
C THR A 165 10.08 -5.46 -7.14
N ALA A 166 8.78 -5.48 -6.99
CA ALA A 166 8.02 -4.30 -6.56
C ALA A 166 8.27 -3.97 -5.09
N SER A 167 8.42 -4.96 -4.24
CA SER A 167 8.78 -4.78 -2.82
C SER A 167 10.16 -4.16 -2.67
N VAL A 168 11.16 -4.60 -3.44
CA VAL A 168 12.49 -3.96 -3.49
C VAL A 168 12.38 -2.49 -3.91
N LEU A 169 11.66 -2.22 -5.01
CA LEU A 169 11.46 -0.85 -5.49
C LEU A 169 10.77 0.02 -4.44
N LYS A 170 9.79 -0.53 -3.73
CA LYS A 170 9.10 0.16 -2.64
C LYS A 170 10.05 0.54 -1.50
N VAL A 171 10.93 -0.36 -1.10
CA VAL A 171 11.95 -0.06 -0.07
C VAL A 171 12.88 1.07 -0.54
N ILE A 172 13.36 1.02 -1.79
CA ILE A 172 14.20 2.08 -2.37
C ILE A 172 13.45 3.43 -2.36
N THR A 173 12.20 3.47 -2.78
CA THR A 173 11.44 4.73 -2.81
C THR A 173 11.17 5.28 -1.41
N ASN A 174 10.94 4.42 -0.42
CA ASN A 174 10.75 4.83 0.97
C ASN A 174 12.08 5.35 1.58
N TYR A 175 13.20 4.68 1.28
CA TYR A 175 14.52 5.16 1.70
C TYR A 175 14.78 6.58 1.17
N LEU A 176 14.60 6.81 -0.13
CA LEU A 176 14.80 8.14 -0.73
C LEU A 176 13.85 9.19 -0.12
N ALA A 177 12.58 8.85 0.10
CA ALA A 177 11.63 9.76 0.73
C ALA A 177 12.07 10.15 2.15
N SER A 178 12.58 9.20 2.93
CA SER A 178 13.07 9.45 4.30
C SER A 178 14.32 10.32 4.31
N VAL A 179 15.29 10.06 3.41
CA VAL A 179 16.49 10.88 3.27
C VAL A 179 16.15 12.31 2.84
N HIS A 180 15.26 12.44 1.85
CA HIS A 180 14.80 13.77 1.42
C HIS A 180 14.10 14.53 2.54
N LEU A 181 13.29 13.85 3.37
CA LEU A 181 12.59 14.48 4.50
C LEU A 181 13.59 14.97 5.56
N ALA A 182 14.60 14.17 5.89
CA ALA A 182 15.65 14.55 6.84
C ALA A 182 16.43 15.77 6.33
N ALA A 183 16.92 15.71 5.10
CA ALA A 183 17.65 16.81 4.47
C ALA A 183 16.80 18.09 4.38
N LEU A 184 15.51 17.94 4.08
CA LEU A 184 14.56 19.05 4.03
C LEU A 184 14.38 19.71 5.41
N GLY A 185 14.31 18.93 6.49
CA GLY A 185 14.24 19.45 7.85
C GLY A 185 15.47 20.25 8.25
N GLU A 186 16.66 19.79 7.84
CA GLU A 186 17.91 20.54 8.02
C GLU A 186 17.90 21.84 7.22
N ALA A 187 17.52 21.81 5.94
CA ALA A 187 17.41 22.99 5.09
C ALA A 187 16.47 24.06 5.66
N TRP A 188 15.31 23.64 6.17
CA TRP A 188 14.38 24.56 6.84
C TRP A 188 14.96 25.15 8.13
N THR A 189 15.74 24.38 8.87
CA THR A 189 16.43 24.86 10.08
C THR A 189 17.44 25.92 9.73
N VAL A 190 18.24 25.73 8.65
CA VAL A 190 19.18 26.73 8.15
C VAL A 190 18.45 27.99 7.71
N ALA A 191 17.38 27.87 6.90
CA ALA A 191 16.60 28.99 6.43
C ALA A 191 16.07 29.85 7.59
N LYS A 192 15.52 29.21 8.62
CA LYS A 192 15.00 29.86 9.81
C LYS A 192 16.09 30.57 10.61
N LYS A 193 17.26 29.91 10.84
CA LYS A 193 18.40 30.52 11.55
C LYS A 193 19.01 31.70 10.80
N SER A 194 18.92 31.68 9.48
CA SER A 194 19.39 32.78 8.60
C SER A 194 18.35 33.88 8.40
N ASN A 195 17.22 33.86 9.11
CA ASN A 195 16.12 34.82 8.99
C ASN A 195 15.59 34.97 7.57
N LEU A 196 15.63 33.91 6.75
CA LEU A 196 15.01 33.94 5.41
C LEU A 196 13.48 33.93 5.49
N ASP A 197 12.85 34.61 4.55
CA ASP A 197 11.40 34.47 4.34
C ASP A 197 11.09 33.03 3.90
N LEU A 198 10.34 32.28 4.73
CA LEU A 198 10.10 30.87 4.50
C LEU A 198 9.25 30.61 3.26
N ILE A 199 8.35 31.52 2.88
CA ILE A 199 7.52 31.40 1.66
C ILE A 199 8.39 31.58 0.41
N LYS A 200 9.30 32.58 0.43
CA LYS A 200 10.27 32.76 -0.66
C LYS A 200 11.25 31.60 -0.74
N THR A 201 11.69 31.07 0.40
CA THR A 201 12.57 29.91 0.48
C THR A 201 11.88 28.68 -0.13
N TYR A 202 10.60 28.42 0.20
CA TYR A 202 9.82 27.34 -0.41
C TYR A 202 9.83 27.46 -1.95
N LYS A 203 9.48 28.64 -2.47
CA LYS A 203 9.46 28.90 -3.92
C LYS A 203 10.84 28.75 -4.55
N GLY A 204 11.89 29.21 -3.86
CA GLY A 204 13.27 29.10 -4.32
C GLY A 204 13.74 27.66 -4.43
N ILE A 205 13.45 26.82 -3.43
CA ILE A 205 13.76 25.38 -3.47
C ILE A 205 12.98 24.72 -4.61
N ALA A 206 11.67 24.99 -4.73
CA ALA A 206 10.82 24.42 -5.77
C ALA A 206 11.30 24.78 -7.21
N ALA A 207 11.93 25.93 -7.39
CA ALA A 207 12.45 26.40 -8.67
C ALA A 207 13.90 25.91 -8.96
N SER A 208 14.53 25.19 -8.04
CA SER A 208 15.93 24.80 -8.10
C SER A 208 16.12 23.29 -8.24
N SER A 209 17.39 22.87 -8.44
CA SER A 209 17.77 21.45 -8.41
C SER A 209 17.60 20.78 -7.04
N GLY A 210 17.37 21.55 -5.97
CA GLY A 210 17.03 21.04 -4.65
C GLY A 210 15.58 20.61 -4.49
N ASN A 211 14.76 20.77 -5.53
CA ASN A 211 13.37 20.34 -5.48
C ASN A 211 13.21 18.82 -5.37
N SER A 212 12.20 18.39 -4.68
CA SER A 212 11.82 16.97 -4.58
C SER A 212 10.32 16.85 -4.36
N PHE A 213 9.76 15.67 -4.66
CA PHE A 213 8.36 15.35 -4.31
C PHE A 213 8.08 15.57 -2.81
N VAL A 214 9.03 15.24 -1.95
CA VAL A 214 8.92 15.43 -0.50
C VAL A 214 8.88 16.92 -0.16
N HIS A 215 9.70 17.75 -0.82
CA HIS A 215 9.62 19.20 -0.64
C HIS A 215 8.23 19.75 -1.00
N GLU A 216 7.67 19.34 -2.13
CA GLU A 216 6.37 19.84 -2.60
C GLU A 216 5.21 19.42 -1.68
N THR A 217 5.28 18.24 -1.07
CA THR A 217 4.18 17.70 -0.25
C THR A 217 4.35 17.99 1.25
N GLU A 218 5.57 17.82 1.79
CA GLU A 218 5.78 17.86 3.23
C GLU A 218 6.17 19.25 3.75
N SER A 219 6.79 20.11 2.92
CA SER A 219 7.15 21.46 3.37
C SER A 219 5.95 22.27 3.84
N GLN A 220 4.79 22.12 3.18
CA GLN A 220 3.57 22.83 3.60
C GLN A 220 3.09 22.35 4.96
N VAL A 221 3.19 21.04 5.24
CA VAL A 221 2.84 20.45 6.53
C VAL A 221 3.79 20.96 7.63
N ILE A 222 5.11 20.99 7.35
CA ILE A 222 6.12 21.52 8.25
C ILE A 222 5.89 22.99 8.57
N LEU A 223 5.64 23.81 7.55
CA LEU A 223 5.47 25.26 7.70
C LEU A 223 4.16 25.63 8.41
N ASN A 224 3.11 24.85 8.22
CA ASN A 224 1.81 25.09 8.85
C ASN A 224 1.69 24.47 10.26
N GLY A 225 2.65 23.65 10.67
CA GLY A 225 2.61 22.92 11.95
C GLY A 225 1.51 21.86 12.03
N SER A 226 0.92 21.46 10.91
CA SER A 226 -0.16 20.47 10.84
C SER A 226 0.41 19.06 10.75
N TYR A 227 0.94 18.57 11.86
CA TYR A 227 1.53 17.21 11.95
C TYR A 227 0.46 16.11 12.01
N THR A 228 -0.45 16.08 11.06
CA THR A 228 -1.36 14.94 10.93
C THR A 228 -0.57 13.78 10.31
N VAL A 229 -0.32 12.72 11.06
CA VAL A 229 0.44 11.56 10.60
C VAL A 229 -0.28 10.91 9.44
N SER A 230 0.15 11.21 8.23
CA SER A 230 -0.34 10.56 7.00
C SER A 230 0.37 9.22 6.73
N TYR A 231 1.44 8.92 7.47
CA TYR A 231 2.31 7.76 7.29
C TYR A 231 2.37 6.95 8.58
N THR A 232 1.60 5.89 8.66
CA THR A 232 1.63 4.92 9.78
C THR A 232 2.93 4.08 9.80
N HIS A 233 3.76 4.17 8.77
CA HIS A 233 4.93 3.30 8.57
C HIS A 233 6.28 3.99 8.73
N LEU A 234 6.33 5.24 9.14
CA LEU A 234 7.57 5.97 9.46
C LEU A 234 7.72 6.23 10.97
N THR A 235 7.21 5.38 11.80
CA THR A 235 7.69 5.31 13.18
C THR A 235 9.03 4.60 13.16
N LEU A 236 10.12 5.37 13.07
CA LEU A 236 11.40 4.89 13.56
C LEU A 236 11.19 4.37 14.98
N PRO A 237 11.71 3.18 15.33
CA PRO A 237 11.64 2.71 16.70
C PRO A 237 12.44 3.69 17.58
N THR A 238 11.73 4.65 18.19
CA THR A 238 12.28 5.47 19.27
C THR A 238 12.25 4.62 20.53
N LYS A 239 13.19 3.70 20.63
CA LYS A 239 13.65 3.19 21.92
C LYS A 239 15.18 3.26 21.88
N ALA A 240 15.69 4.37 22.42
CA ALA A 240 16.99 4.36 23.06
C ALA A 240 16.88 3.60 24.36
#